data_95f924c3410bd2e66b942d8ccb6d92d8
#
_entry.id   95f924c3410bd2e66b942d8ccb6d92d8
#
_cell.length_a   1.000
_cell.length_b   1.000
_cell.length_c   1.000
_cell.angle_alpha   90.00
_cell.angle_beta   90.00
_cell.angle_gamma   90.00
#
_symmetry.space_group_name_H-M   'P 1'
#
loop_
_entity.id
_entity.type
_entity.pdbx_description
1 polymer ?
#
loop_
_entity_poly.entity_id
_entity_poly.type
_entity_poly.pdbx_seq_one_letter_code
_entity_poly.pdbx_strand_id
1 'polypeptide(L)'
;GQKGNNGVLGVNQGKGVLPNLVEIARQRGRATGIVSNASITDATAAAFYAGTSDPLDYPVIARQLAEVQGVDVIMGGGAADFLPDAQGGRRSDARDLIQEMHDKGYDVVRSELELEGTPSWRTPKTLGLFSMGNLNFADEFAAEAGQPTLSTMVRNAIRLLQYNARGYLLIVDAGLAGKSAAQNEGERTLREILALDDAVAEAVRYAGPKALILVVGKRNVGGLRLNGYPFRNDKGAGLLGINAQGAPSITWSTGPESGTRTSPEGPVSTEPAASKRAAAIGVAEDAIAVGTGPGSEGLKGFQDNTEIFRIVHKEL
;
A
#
# COMPACT_ATOMS: atom_id res chain seq x y z
N GLY A 1 18.03 -0.11 -4.12
CA GLY A 1 19.16 -0.52 -3.33
C GLY A 1 20.08 0.63 -2.92
N GLN A 2 19.57 1.86 -2.92
CA GLN A 2 20.30 3.05 -2.47
C GLN A 2 19.46 3.80 -1.45
N LYS A 3 20.14 4.39 -0.44
CA LYS A 3 19.47 5.28 0.51
C LYS A 3 19.24 6.64 -0.14
N GLY A 4 18.02 7.14 -0.05
CA GLY A 4 17.65 8.49 -0.49
C GLY A 4 17.56 9.47 0.68
N ASN A 5 17.26 10.72 0.37
CA ASN A 5 16.93 11.72 1.37
C ASN A 5 15.46 11.60 1.80
N ASN A 6 15.16 11.93 3.04
CA ASN A 6 13.78 12.08 3.49
C ASN A 6 13.11 13.26 2.76
N GLY A 7 11.82 13.10 2.46
CA GLY A 7 11.02 14.14 1.82
C GLY A 7 11.17 14.21 0.30
N VAL A 8 11.84 13.24 -0.33
CA VAL A 8 11.89 13.10 -1.80
C VAL A 8 11.49 11.67 -2.21
N LEU A 9 11.09 11.50 -3.44
CA LEU A 9 10.60 10.25 -4.00
C LEU A 9 11.48 9.80 -5.17
N GLY A 10 12.09 8.63 -5.09
CA GLY A 10 12.80 7.99 -6.21
C GLY A 10 13.96 8.79 -6.81
N VAL A 11 14.50 9.76 -6.10
CA VAL A 11 15.62 10.60 -6.56
C VAL A 11 16.82 10.50 -5.62
N ASN A 12 18.02 10.62 -6.17
CA ASN A 12 19.26 10.64 -5.40
C ASN A 12 19.55 12.06 -4.85
N GLN A 13 20.67 12.19 -4.10
CA GLN A 13 21.12 13.46 -3.53
C GLN A 13 21.36 14.55 -4.58
N GLY A 14 21.75 14.18 -5.80
CA GLY A 14 21.90 15.07 -6.95
C GLY A 14 20.62 15.34 -7.73
N LYS A 15 19.43 14.92 -7.21
CA LYS A 15 18.12 15.02 -7.84
C LYS A 15 17.97 14.24 -9.17
N GLY A 16 18.89 13.34 -9.47
CA GLY A 16 18.75 12.37 -10.57
C GLY A 16 17.77 11.27 -10.19
N VAL A 17 16.89 10.88 -11.11
CA VAL A 17 15.94 9.77 -10.91
C VAL A 17 16.72 8.46 -10.80
N LEU A 18 16.40 7.66 -9.78
CA LEU A 18 16.99 6.34 -9.58
C LEU A 18 16.18 5.29 -10.34
N PRO A 19 16.85 4.28 -10.94
CA PRO A 19 16.16 3.12 -11.49
C PRO A 19 15.33 2.44 -10.40
N ASN A 20 14.06 2.18 -10.68
CA ASN A 20 13.15 1.52 -9.76
C ASN A 20 12.93 0.05 -10.15
N LEU A 21 12.36 -0.76 -9.25
CA LEU A 21 12.14 -2.18 -9.50
C LEU A 21 11.18 -2.46 -10.66
N VAL A 22 10.18 -1.60 -10.88
CA VAL A 22 9.24 -1.73 -12.01
C VAL A 22 9.98 -1.56 -13.33
N GLU A 23 10.82 -0.55 -13.43
CA GLU A 23 11.63 -0.31 -14.63
C GLU A 23 12.59 -1.49 -14.92
N ILE A 24 13.25 -2.00 -13.88
CA ILE A 24 14.16 -3.16 -13.99
C ILE A 24 13.39 -4.41 -14.44
N ALA A 25 12.24 -4.70 -13.83
CA ALA A 25 11.40 -5.83 -14.20
C ALA A 25 10.96 -5.75 -15.66
N ARG A 26 10.52 -4.56 -16.10
CA ARG A 26 10.14 -4.30 -17.49
C ARG A 26 11.29 -4.50 -18.46
N GLN A 27 12.48 -3.99 -18.14
CA GLN A 27 13.69 -4.19 -18.97
C GLN A 27 14.05 -5.66 -19.12
N ARG A 28 13.70 -6.51 -18.14
CA ARG A 28 13.85 -7.97 -18.21
C ARG A 28 12.67 -8.68 -18.86
N GLY A 29 11.67 -7.92 -19.35
CA GLY A 29 10.49 -8.43 -20.06
C GLY A 29 9.45 -9.07 -19.14
N ARG A 30 9.49 -8.78 -17.83
CA ARG A 30 8.46 -9.22 -16.87
C ARG A 30 7.26 -8.28 -16.91
N ALA A 31 6.08 -8.83 -16.67
CA ALA A 31 4.91 -8.01 -16.42
C ALA A 31 5.02 -7.33 -15.03
N THR A 32 4.35 -6.19 -14.87
CA THR A 32 4.46 -5.40 -13.65
C THR A 32 3.09 -4.99 -13.13
N GLY A 33 2.92 -5.05 -11.81
CA GLY A 33 1.69 -4.63 -11.13
C GLY A 33 1.96 -3.84 -9.87
N ILE A 34 1.07 -2.89 -9.59
CA ILE A 34 1.03 -2.13 -8.35
C ILE A 34 -0.41 -2.12 -7.83
N VAL A 35 -0.57 -2.54 -6.58
CA VAL A 35 -1.85 -2.59 -5.86
C VAL A 35 -1.70 -1.83 -4.56
N SER A 36 -2.65 -0.96 -4.23
CA SER A 36 -2.70 -0.25 -2.95
C SER A 36 -4.14 -0.12 -2.44
N ASN A 37 -4.36 -0.28 -1.14
CA ASN A 37 -5.64 0.11 -0.53
C ASN A 37 -5.70 1.61 -0.18
N ALA A 38 -4.60 2.35 -0.36
CA ALA A 38 -4.57 3.80 -0.32
C ALA A 38 -4.61 4.39 -1.74
N SER A 39 -4.36 5.69 -1.88
CA SER A 39 -4.15 6.31 -3.19
C SER A 39 -2.93 5.70 -3.87
N ILE A 40 -3.05 5.38 -5.15
CA ILE A 40 -1.92 4.86 -5.94
C ILE A 40 -0.81 5.90 -6.12
N THR A 41 -1.11 7.16 -5.92
CA THR A 41 -0.15 8.28 -5.95
C THR A 41 0.55 8.54 -4.62
N ASP A 42 0.14 7.84 -3.54
CA ASP A 42 0.84 7.92 -2.25
C ASP A 42 2.30 7.47 -2.38
N ALA A 43 3.17 8.09 -1.59
CA ALA A 43 4.62 7.95 -1.69
C ALA A 43 5.13 6.51 -1.71
N THR A 44 4.48 5.56 -1.02
CA THR A 44 4.92 4.17 -1.00
C THR A 44 4.75 3.48 -2.35
N ALA A 45 3.54 3.53 -2.92
CA ALA A 45 3.28 2.98 -4.25
C ALA A 45 4.05 3.75 -5.32
N ALA A 46 4.04 5.09 -5.24
CA ALA A 46 4.67 5.97 -6.20
C ALA A 46 6.20 5.80 -6.29
N ALA A 47 6.88 5.40 -5.21
CA ALA A 47 8.33 5.17 -5.21
C ALA A 47 8.78 4.06 -6.19
N PHE A 48 7.87 3.22 -6.65
CA PHE A 48 8.17 2.15 -7.60
C PHE A 48 8.03 2.55 -9.07
N TYR A 49 7.48 3.75 -9.37
CA TYR A 49 7.27 4.20 -10.76
C TYR A 49 7.56 5.68 -11.00
N ALA A 50 7.64 6.50 -9.95
CA ALA A 50 7.81 7.94 -10.08
C ALA A 50 9.07 8.45 -9.35
N GLY A 51 9.57 9.61 -9.82
CA GLY A 51 10.65 10.34 -9.16
C GLY A 51 10.33 11.83 -9.09
N THR A 52 10.29 12.40 -7.87
CA THR A 52 10.04 13.82 -7.64
C THR A 52 10.69 14.31 -6.36
N SER A 53 11.03 15.60 -6.33
CA SER A 53 11.49 16.28 -5.12
C SER A 53 10.33 16.71 -4.20
N ASP A 54 9.07 16.63 -4.66
CA ASP A 54 7.88 16.87 -3.86
C ASP A 54 6.95 15.64 -3.90
N PRO A 55 6.97 14.79 -2.86
CA PRO A 55 6.12 13.60 -2.79
C PRO A 55 4.64 13.90 -2.56
N LEU A 56 4.24 15.16 -2.38
CA LEU A 56 2.86 15.60 -2.23
C LEU A 56 2.28 16.17 -3.53
N ASP A 57 3.08 16.31 -4.58
CA ASP A 57 2.60 16.71 -5.91
C ASP A 57 1.95 15.51 -6.63
N TYR A 58 0.80 15.09 -6.12
CA TYR A 58 0.05 13.94 -6.63
C TYR A 58 -0.32 14.04 -8.11
N PRO A 59 -0.73 15.22 -8.66
CA PRO A 59 -0.99 15.37 -10.09
C PRO A 59 0.24 15.10 -10.97
N VAL A 60 1.44 15.49 -10.53
CA VAL A 60 2.70 15.20 -11.23
C VAL A 60 3.04 13.69 -11.14
N ILE A 61 2.83 13.08 -9.98
CA ILE A 61 3.03 11.64 -9.78
C ILE A 61 2.09 10.83 -10.69
N ALA A 62 0.79 11.17 -10.72
CA ALA A 62 -0.19 10.54 -11.60
C ALA A 62 0.19 10.68 -13.08
N ARG A 63 0.68 11.86 -13.49
CA ARG A 63 1.16 12.09 -14.85
C ARG A 63 2.34 11.19 -15.21
N GLN A 64 3.32 11.01 -14.31
CA GLN A 64 4.45 10.12 -14.56
C GLN A 64 4.00 8.68 -14.78
N LEU A 65 3.02 8.20 -14.00
CA LEU A 65 2.44 6.86 -14.18
C LEU A 65 1.77 6.71 -15.55
N ALA A 66 0.97 7.69 -15.96
CA ALA A 66 0.23 7.67 -17.22
C ALA A 66 1.13 7.81 -18.45
N GLU A 67 2.23 8.59 -18.36
CA GLU A 67 3.14 8.86 -19.48
C GLU A 67 4.14 7.73 -19.71
N VAL A 68 4.71 7.15 -18.64
CA VAL A 68 5.76 6.12 -18.76
C VAL A 68 5.20 4.76 -19.20
N GLN A 69 3.91 4.47 -18.96
CA GLN A 69 3.25 3.19 -19.30
C GLN A 69 4.06 1.95 -18.87
N GLY A 70 4.76 2.07 -17.77
CA GLY A 70 5.67 1.04 -17.29
C GLY A 70 5.04 0.01 -16.35
N VAL A 71 3.77 0.19 -15.99
CA VAL A 71 3.02 -0.69 -15.09
C VAL A 71 1.83 -1.27 -15.85
N ASP A 72 1.74 -2.60 -15.93
CA ASP A 72 0.68 -3.28 -16.69
C ASP A 72 -0.64 -3.32 -15.89
N VAL A 73 -0.58 -3.59 -14.59
CA VAL A 73 -1.74 -3.68 -13.71
C VAL A 73 -1.62 -2.65 -12.57
N ILE A 74 -2.56 -1.74 -12.50
CA ILE A 74 -2.62 -0.67 -11.50
C ILE A 74 -3.97 -0.75 -10.82
N MET A 75 -3.99 -0.92 -9.49
CA MET A 75 -5.23 -1.01 -8.71
C MET A 75 -5.10 -0.25 -7.40
N GLY A 76 -6.07 0.63 -7.11
CA GLY A 76 -6.10 1.36 -5.84
C GLY A 76 -7.10 2.50 -5.81
N GLY A 77 -6.87 3.45 -4.91
CA GLY A 77 -7.58 4.72 -4.85
C GLY A 77 -6.85 5.84 -5.59
N GLY A 78 -7.33 7.08 -5.42
CA GLY A 78 -6.67 8.29 -5.92
C GLY A 78 -7.12 8.75 -7.29
N ALA A 79 -8.32 8.38 -7.75
CA ALA A 79 -8.86 8.81 -9.05
C ALA A 79 -8.85 10.35 -9.22
N ALA A 80 -8.99 11.10 -8.13
CA ALA A 80 -8.96 12.56 -8.17
C ALA A 80 -7.65 13.13 -8.75
N ASP A 81 -6.52 12.43 -8.58
CA ASP A 81 -5.22 12.91 -9.05
C ASP A 81 -5.05 12.71 -10.58
N PHE A 82 -5.91 11.89 -11.19
CA PHE A 82 -5.94 11.60 -12.63
C PHE A 82 -6.97 12.44 -13.38
N LEU A 83 -7.96 13.00 -12.69
CA LEU A 83 -9.07 13.73 -13.29
C LEU A 83 -8.88 15.24 -13.18
N PRO A 84 -9.38 16.00 -14.18
CA PRO A 84 -9.42 17.46 -14.10
C PRO A 84 -10.41 17.93 -13.02
N ASP A 85 -10.21 19.16 -12.55
CA ASP A 85 -11.09 19.81 -11.56
C ASP A 85 -12.55 19.89 -12.02
N ALA A 86 -12.80 20.10 -13.30
CA ALA A 86 -14.13 20.11 -13.91
C ALA A 86 -14.87 18.75 -13.77
N GLN A 87 -14.16 17.66 -13.51
CA GLN A 87 -14.71 16.33 -13.28
C GLN A 87 -14.61 15.92 -11.79
N GLY A 88 -14.38 16.87 -10.87
CA GLY A 88 -14.21 16.61 -9.44
C GLY A 88 -12.83 16.12 -9.06
N GLY A 89 -11.87 16.19 -9.98
CA GLY A 89 -10.47 15.83 -9.74
C GLY A 89 -9.64 16.97 -9.10
N ARG A 90 -8.32 16.79 -9.11
CA ARG A 90 -7.35 17.75 -8.56
C ARG A 90 -6.43 18.36 -9.63
N ARG A 91 -6.65 18.05 -10.89
CA ARG A 91 -5.79 18.50 -11.98
C ARG A 91 -6.24 19.86 -12.50
N SER A 92 -5.37 20.86 -12.42
CA SER A 92 -5.58 22.20 -12.97
C SER A 92 -5.17 22.32 -14.46
N ASP A 93 -4.53 21.29 -15.04
CA ASP A 93 -4.10 21.26 -16.43
C ASP A 93 -5.17 20.76 -17.42
N ALA A 94 -6.40 20.55 -16.92
CA ALA A 94 -7.56 20.07 -17.67
C ALA A 94 -7.39 18.67 -18.33
N ARG A 95 -6.32 17.93 -18.02
CA ARG A 95 -6.09 16.59 -18.57
C ARG A 95 -6.91 15.54 -17.82
N ASP A 96 -7.51 14.64 -18.57
CA ASP A 96 -8.11 13.40 -18.06
C ASP A 96 -7.15 12.24 -18.33
N LEU A 97 -6.30 11.93 -17.33
CA LEU A 97 -5.31 10.87 -17.47
C LEU A 97 -5.93 9.47 -17.50
N ILE A 98 -7.16 9.28 -16.96
CA ILE A 98 -7.88 8.01 -17.07
C ILE A 98 -8.24 7.75 -18.53
N GLN A 99 -8.80 8.76 -19.21
CA GLN A 99 -9.12 8.65 -20.63
C GLN A 99 -7.86 8.47 -21.48
N GLU A 100 -6.79 9.20 -21.19
CA GLU A 100 -5.51 9.02 -21.89
C GLU A 100 -4.93 7.62 -21.74
N MET A 101 -5.04 7.02 -20.56
CA MET A 101 -4.59 5.64 -20.32
C MET A 101 -5.49 4.62 -21.03
N HIS A 102 -6.79 4.85 -21.05
CA HIS A 102 -7.72 4.04 -21.84
C HIS A 102 -7.35 4.07 -23.32
N ASP A 103 -7.09 5.25 -23.89
CA ASP A 103 -6.69 5.40 -25.29
C ASP A 103 -5.33 4.74 -25.61
N LYS A 104 -4.50 4.55 -24.59
CA LYS A 104 -3.23 3.81 -24.65
C LYS A 104 -3.40 2.30 -24.40
N GLY A 105 -4.64 1.81 -24.32
CA GLY A 105 -4.97 0.40 -24.25
C GLY A 105 -5.07 -0.19 -22.84
N TYR A 106 -5.29 0.64 -21.82
CA TYR A 106 -5.68 0.13 -20.50
C TYR A 106 -7.17 -0.14 -20.45
N ASP A 107 -7.56 -1.31 -19.97
CA ASP A 107 -8.93 -1.58 -19.55
C ASP A 107 -9.16 -0.84 -18.20
N VAL A 108 -10.11 0.10 -18.19
CA VAL A 108 -10.44 0.89 -17.00
C VAL A 108 -11.57 0.21 -16.24
N VAL A 109 -11.33 -0.11 -14.97
CA VAL A 109 -12.31 -0.70 -14.06
C VAL A 109 -12.52 0.19 -12.84
N ARG A 110 -13.80 0.32 -12.38
CA ARG A 110 -14.17 1.24 -11.31
C ARG A 110 -14.89 0.55 -10.14
N SER A 111 -15.17 -0.74 -10.27
CA SER A 111 -15.84 -1.54 -9.24
C SER A 111 -15.24 -2.94 -9.13
N GLU A 112 -15.51 -3.61 -8.01
CA GLU A 112 -15.14 -5.01 -7.82
C GLU A 112 -15.76 -5.91 -8.89
N LEU A 113 -17.03 -5.65 -9.24
CA LEU A 113 -17.74 -6.43 -10.26
C LEU A 113 -17.06 -6.32 -11.64
N GLU A 114 -16.67 -5.11 -12.04
CA GLU A 114 -15.94 -4.89 -13.29
C GLU A 114 -14.56 -5.56 -13.25
N LEU A 115 -13.87 -5.48 -12.12
CA LEU A 115 -12.57 -6.12 -11.92
C LEU A 115 -12.66 -7.64 -12.03
N GLU A 116 -13.64 -8.26 -11.41
CA GLU A 116 -13.84 -9.71 -11.49
C GLU A 116 -14.29 -10.17 -12.88
N GLY A 117 -15.03 -9.33 -13.59
CA GLY A 117 -15.43 -9.55 -14.98
C GLY A 117 -14.31 -9.38 -16.01
N THR A 118 -13.15 -8.82 -15.62
CA THR A 118 -12.03 -8.58 -16.54
C THR A 118 -11.43 -9.90 -17.04
N PRO A 119 -11.40 -10.16 -18.37
CA PRO A 119 -10.87 -11.38 -18.91
C PRO A 119 -9.34 -11.45 -18.81
N SER A 120 -8.83 -12.30 -17.94
CA SER A 120 -7.39 -12.42 -17.65
C SER A 120 -6.51 -12.85 -18.82
N TRP A 121 -7.11 -13.51 -19.84
CA TRP A 121 -6.40 -13.99 -21.02
C TRP A 121 -6.24 -12.93 -22.12
N ARG A 122 -6.97 -11.83 -22.03
CA ARG A 122 -7.08 -10.87 -23.13
C ARG A 122 -6.18 -9.64 -22.95
N THR A 123 -6.02 -9.16 -21.73
CA THR A 123 -5.38 -7.87 -21.51
C THR A 123 -4.43 -7.90 -20.32
N PRO A 124 -3.16 -7.58 -20.55
CA PRO A 124 -2.23 -7.36 -19.46
C PRO A 124 -2.39 -5.96 -18.83
N LYS A 125 -3.00 -4.97 -19.53
CA LYS A 125 -3.06 -3.59 -19.05
C LYS A 125 -4.41 -3.27 -18.43
N THR A 126 -4.43 -3.07 -17.11
CA THR A 126 -5.64 -2.74 -16.36
C THR A 126 -5.37 -1.57 -15.44
N LEU A 127 -6.27 -0.58 -15.46
CA LEU A 127 -6.31 0.55 -14.54
C LEU A 127 -7.56 0.45 -13.68
N GLY A 128 -7.43 0.05 -12.42
CA GLY A 128 -8.51 0.03 -11.44
C GLY A 128 -8.37 1.19 -10.46
N LEU A 129 -9.24 2.19 -10.57
CA LEU A 129 -9.31 3.31 -9.65
C LEU A 129 -10.69 3.32 -8.97
N PHE A 130 -10.75 2.77 -7.75
CA PHE A 130 -12.00 2.42 -7.07
C PHE A 130 -12.50 3.50 -6.10
N SER A 131 -11.74 4.58 -5.91
CA SER A 131 -12.11 5.71 -5.06
C SER A 131 -11.44 6.99 -5.54
N MET A 132 -12.09 8.13 -5.30
CA MET A 132 -11.48 9.46 -5.56
C MET A 132 -10.27 9.72 -4.65
N GLY A 133 -10.30 9.24 -3.41
CA GLY A 133 -9.19 9.27 -2.45
C GLY A 133 -8.63 7.88 -2.15
N ASN A 134 -8.38 7.58 -0.88
CA ASN A 134 -8.07 6.21 -0.46
C ASN A 134 -9.30 5.30 -0.62
N LEU A 135 -9.10 4.00 -0.60
CA LEU A 135 -10.19 3.06 -0.41
C LEU A 135 -10.73 3.18 1.03
N ASN A 136 -11.89 2.59 1.27
CA ASN A 136 -12.45 2.49 2.61
C ASN A 136 -11.57 1.61 3.51
N PHE A 137 -11.54 1.92 4.80
CA PHE A 137 -10.90 1.06 5.78
C PHE A 137 -11.63 -0.29 5.87
N ALA A 138 -10.92 -1.33 6.30
CA ALA A 138 -11.46 -2.69 6.38
C ALA A 138 -12.71 -2.81 7.26
N ASP A 139 -12.90 -1.93 8.24
CA ASP A 139 -14.08 -1.85 9.11
C ASP A 139 -15.27 -1.12 8.46
N GLU A 140 -15.07 -0.45 7.33
CA GLU A 140 -16.08 0.33 6.61
C GLU A 140 -16.61 -0.40 5.36
N PHE A 141 -15.99 -1.49 4.94
CA PHE A 141 -16.35 -2.19 3.69
C PHE A 141 -17.81 -2.70 3.62
N ALA A 142 -18.45 -2.95 4.76
CA ALA A 142 -19.83 -3.38 4.81
C ALA A 142 -20.84 -2.26 4.43
N ALA A 143 -20.43 -1.00 4.41
CA ALA A 143 -21.29 0.16 4.17
C ALA A 143 -21.36 0.57 2.70
N GLU A 144 -20.36 0.27 1.88
CA GLU A 144 -20.30 0.65 0.47
C GLU A 144 -20.05 -0.56 -0.44
N ALA A 145 -21.10 -0.99 -1.13
CA ALA A 145 -20.97 -2.00 -2.17
C ALA A 145 -20.20 -1.45 -3.37
N GLY A 146 -19.12 -2.13 -3.79
CA GLY A 146 -18.47 -1.88 -5.06
C GLY A 146 -16.97 -1.67 -5.06
N GLN A 147 -16.34 -1.34 -3.93
CA GLN A 147 -14.88 -1.29 -3.82
C GLN A 147 -14.30 -2.69 -3.54
N PRO A 148 -13.25 -3.13 -4.26
CA PRO A 148 -12.59 -4.40 -3.98
C PRO A 148 -11.74 -4.32 -2.70
N THR A 149 -11.68 -5.42 -1.95
CA THR A 149 -10.74 -5.56 -0.84
C THR A 149 -9.29 -5.66 -1.35
N LEU A 150 -8.31 -5.46 -0.45
CA LEU A 150 -6.89 -5.64 -0.81
C LEU A 150 -6.64 -7.07 -1.32
N SER A 151 -7.22 -8.09 -0.68
CA SER A 151 -7.10 -9.49 -1.09
C SER A 151 -7.74 -9.76 -2.46
N THR A 152 -8.90 -9.18 -2.75
CA THR A 152 -9.54 -9.24 -4.09
C THR A 152 -8.64 -8.61 -5.15
N MET A 153 -8.06 -7.44 -4.88
CA MET A 153 -7.15 -6.78 -5.82
C MET A 153 -5.89 -7.60 -6.07
N VAL A 154 -5.27 -8.16 -5.02
CA VAL A 154 -4.07 -9.01 -5.15
C VAL A 154 -4.35 -10.26 -5.97
N ARG A 155 -5.45 -10.98 -5.68
CA ARG A 155 -5.88 -12.14 -6.45
C ARG A 155 -6.05 -11.81 -7.92
N ASN A 156 -6.75 -10.72 -8.25
CA ASN A 156 -6.99 -10.31 -9.62
C ASN A 156 -5.71 -9.82 -10.31
N ALA A 157 -4.83 -9.10 -9.62
CA ALA A 157 -3.54 -8.69 -10.17
C ALA A 157 -2.69 -9.91 -10.56
N ILE A 158 -2.58 -10.92 -9.71
CA ILE A 158 -1.89 -12.17 -10.03
C ILE A 158 -2.53 -12.86 -11.23
N ARG A 159 -3.88 -12.95 -11.24
CA ARG A 159 -4.64 -13.55 -12.36
C ARG A 159 -4.36 -12.89 -13.70
N LEU A 160 -4.18 -11.57 -13.72
CA LEU A 160 -3.87 -10.79 -14.93
C LEU A 160 -2.39 -10.93 -15.35
N LEU A 161 -1.46 -10.92 -14.39
CA LEU A 161 -0.02 -10.88 -14.64
C LEU A 161 0.60 -12.25 -14.97
N GLN A 162 -0.01 -13.36 -14.51
CA GLN A 162 0.57 -14.70 -14.58
C GLN A 162 0.81 -15.25 -16.00
N TYR A 163 0.17 -14.66 -17.00
CA TYR A 163 0.33 -15.10 -18.40
C TYR A 163 1.62 -14.60 -19.07
N ASN A 164 2.38 -13.73 -18.42
CA ASN A 164 3.68 -13.33 -18.93
C ASN A 164 4.68 -14.49 -18.83
N ALA A 165 5.23 -14.93 -19.97
CA ALA A 165 6.13 -16.08 -20.03
C ALA A 165 7.44 -15.89 -19.22
N ARG A 166 7.84 -14.66 -18.96
CA ARG A 166 9.02 -14.33 -18.13
C ARG A 166 8.68 -14.08 -16.66
N GLY A 167 7.41 -14.24 -16.28
CA GLY A 167 6.91 -13.96 -14.94
C GLY A 167 6.59 -12.49 -14.72
N TYR A 168 6.40 -12.09 -13.46
CA TYR A 168 5.94 -10.75 -13.12
C TYR A 168 6.57 -10.25 -11.81
N LEU A 169 6.50 -8.93 -11.63
CA LEU A 169 6.71 -8.23 -10.37
C LEU A 169 5.37 -7.62 -9.94
N LEU A 170 4.90 -7.96 -8.75
CA LEU A 170 3.73 -7.35 -8.13
C LEU A 170 4.14 -6.64 -6.82
N ILE A 171 3.85 -5.36 -6.74
CA ILE A 171 4.02 -4.53 -5.55
C ILE A 171 2.66 -4.36 -4.89
N VAL A 172 2.57 -4.64 -3.60
CA VAL A 172 1.34 -4.46 -2.81
C VAL A 172 1.63 -3.51 -1.65
N ASP A 173 0.86 -2.45 -1.55
CA ASP A 173 0.95 -1.47 -0.46
C ASP A 173 -0.34 -1.51 0.40
N ALA A 174 -0.20 -1.90 1.67
CA ALA A 174 -1.26 -1.82 2.67
C ALA A 174 -1.19 -0.45 3.38
N GLY A 175 -1.32 0.63 2.61
CA GLY A 175 -1.09 2.00 3.07
C GLY A 175 -2.03 2.46 4.17
N LEU A 176 -3.26 1.92 4.23
CA LEU A 176 -4.27 2.28 5.23
C LEU A 176 -3.86 1.89 6.66
N ALA A 177 -3.09 0.81 6.85
CA ALA A 177 -2.53 0.48 8.16
C ALA A 177 -1.66 1.61 8.74
N GLY A 178 -0.85 2.25 7.90
CA GLY A 178 -0.05 3.39 8.32
C GLY A 178 -0.89 4.67 8.54
N LYS A 179 -1.99 4.83 7.81
CA LYS A 179 -2.88 5.98 7.95
C LYS A 179 -3.71 5.91 9.25
N SER A 180 -4.25 4.75 9.58
CA SER A 180 -4.95 4.52 10.86
C SER A 180 -3.99 4.64 12.05
N ALA A 181 -2.77 4.10 11.94
CA ALA A 181 -1.75 4.25 12.97
C ALA A 181 -1.34 5.71 13.20
N ALA A 182 -1.29 6.53 12.14
CA ALA A 182 -0.99 7.96 12.27
C ALA A 182 -2.04 8.73 13.10
N GLN A 183 -3.21 8.16 13.28
CA GLN A 183 -4.33 8.73 14.04
C GLN A 183 -4.54 8.05 15.39
N ASN A 184 -3.69 7.10 15.76
CA ASN A 184 -3.81 6.27 16.96
C ASN A 184 -5.14 5.48 17.03
N GLU A 185 -5.60 5.00 15.89
CA GLU A 185 -6.79 4.17 15.77
C GLU A 185 -6.38 2.69 15.87
N GLY A 186 -6.12 2.20 17.06
CA GLY A 186 -5.50 0.90 17.30
C GLY A 186 -6.31 -0.26 16.73
N GLU A 187 -7.61 -0.33 17.00
CA GLU A 187 -8.47 -1.39 16.44
C GLU A 187 -8.48 -1.37 14.92
N ARG A 188 -8.64 -0.20 14.32
CA ARG A 188 -8.61 -0.03 12.86
C ARG A 188 -7.27 -0.43 12.28
N THR A 189 -6.16 -0.06 12.93
CA THR A 189 -4.81 -0.47 12.53
C THR A 189 -4.66 -1.99 12.52
N LEU A 190 -5.16 -2.68 13.56
CA LEU A 190 -5.12 -4.14 13.61
C LEU A 190 -6.00 -4.78 12.53
N ARG A 191 -7.17 -4.22 12.23
CA ARG A 191 -8.03 -4.69 11.13
C ARG A 191 -7.35 -4.54 9.76
N GLU A 192 -6.64 -3.44 9.52
CA GLU A 192 -5.86 -3.26 8.29
C GLU A 192 -4.68 -4.25 8.19
N ILE A 193 -4.06 -4.62 9.31
CA ILE A 193 -3.03 -5.67 9.31
C ILE A 193 -3.64 -7.05 9.01
N LEU A 194 -4.84 -7.35 9.53
CA LEU A 194 -5.55 -8.57 9.17
C LEU A 194 -5.93 -8.60 7.68
N ALA A 195 -6.36 -7.46 7.12
CA ALA A 195 -6.64 -7.35 5.67
C ALA A 195 -5.36 -7.55 4.83
N LEU A 196 -4.19 -7.14 5.32
CA LEU A 196 -2.91 -7.48 4.70
C LEU A 196 -2.61 -8.98 4.78
N ASP A 197 -2.86 -9.62 5.93
CA ASP A 197 -2.66 -11.06 6.11
C ASP A 197 -3.52 -11.87 5.12
N ASP A 198 -4.79 -11.50 4.95
CA ASP A 198 -5.68 -12.07 3.93
C ASP A 198 -5.13 -11.90 2.51
N ALA A 199 -4.57 -10.73 2.20
CA ALA A 199 -3.96 -10.47 0.90
C ALA A 199 -2.69 -11.30 0.67
N VAL A 200 -1.88 -11.51 1.71
CA VAL A 200 -0.71 -12.39 1.68
C VAL A 200 -1.14 -13.85 1.49
N ALA A 201 -2.21 -14.29 2.15
CA ALA A 201 -2.76 -15.62 1.95
C ALA A 201 -3.20 -15.86 0.49
N GLU A 202 -3.86 -14.88 -0.14
CA GLU A 202 -4.17 -14.93 -1.57
C GLU A 202 -2.91 -14.97 -2.45
N ALA A 203 -1.88 -14.19 -2.13
CA ALA A 203 -0.62 -14.21 -2.86
C ALA A 203 0.05 -15.60 -2.77
N VAL A 204 0.12 -16.19 -1.58
CA VAL A 204 0.68 -17.54 -1.38
C VAL A 204 -0.11 -18.60 -2.16
N ARG A 205 -1.44 -18.47 -2.16
CA ARG A 205 -2.33 -19.42 -2.84
C ARG A 205 -2.20 -19.38 -4.36
N TYR A 206 -2.12 -18.18 -4.95
CA TYR A 206 -2.24 -17.99 -6.40
C TYR A 206 -0.90 -17.82 -7.11
N ALA A 207 0.15 -17.29 -6.46
CA ALA A 207 1.46 -17.13 -7.09
C ALA A 207 2.24 -18.45 -7.22
N GLY A 208 1.92 -19.41 -6.37
CA GLY A 208 2.51 -20.75 -6.41
C GLY A 208 3.93 -20.84 -5.80
N PRO A 209 4.49 -22.06 -5.72
CA PRO A 209 5.71 -22.32 -4.95
C PRO A 209 6.99 -21.78 -5.58
N LYS A 210 6.94 -21.29 -6.82
CA LYS A 210 8.08 -20.71 -7.54
C LYS A 210 8.16 -19.18 -7.39
N ALA A 211 7.19 -18.57 -6.71
CA ALA A 211 7.19 -17.12 -6.47
C ALA A 211 7.96 -16.78 -5.20
N LEU A 212 8.82 -15.77 -5.27
CA LEU A 212 9.32 -15.08 -4.09
C LEU A 212 8.23 -14.15 -3.58
N ILE A 213 7.81 -14.33 -2.33
CA ILE A 213 6.86 -13.47 -1.64
C ILE A 213 7.57 -12.87 -0.43
N LEU A 214 7.61 -11.54 -0.35
CA LEU A 214 8.19 -10.79 0.76
C LEU A 214 7.12 -9.90 1.39
N VAL A 215 7.02 -9.91 2.70
CA VAL A 215 6.23 -8.96 3.49
C VAL A 215 7.18 -8.11 4.31
N VAL A 216 7.15 -6.81 4.11
CA VAL A 216 8.14 -5.89 4.67
C VAL A 216 7.44 -4.74 5.37
N GLY A 217 7.71 -4.57 6.66
CA GLY A 217 7.36 -3.36 7.39
C GLY A 217 8.26 -2.22 6.93
N LYS A 218 7.68 -1.08 6.53
CA LYS A 218 8.50 0.06 6.09
C LYS A 218 8.91 0.99 7.22
N ARG A 219 8.05 1.16 8.22
CA ARG A 219 8.31 1.93 9.45
C ARG A 219 7.24 1.65 10.49
N ASN A 220 7.56 1.79 11.76
CA ASN A 220 6.58 1.80 12.84
C ASN A 220 6.04 3.23 13.00
N VAL A 221 4.74 3.43 12.71
CA VAL A 221 4.05 4.71 12.89
C VAL A 221 3.42 4.73 14.27
N GLY A 222 3.69 5.76 15.04
CA GLY A 222 3.13 5.96 16.37
C GLY A 222 3.75 5.11 17.47
N GLY A 223 4.48 4.05 17.16
CA GLY A 223 5.04 3.16 18.18
C GLY A 223 3.97 2.45 18.98
N LEU A 224 3.02 1.79 18.28
CA LEU A 224 1.96 1.00 18.89
C LEU A 224 2.53 -0.06 19.83
N ARG A 225 2.01 -0.13 21.05
CA ARG A 225 2.34 -1.12 22.07
C ARG A 225 1.10 -1.87 22.50
N LEU A 226 1.20 -3.19 22.50
CA LEU A 226 0.22 -4.08 23.13
C LEU A 226 0.67 -4.36 24.57
N ASN A 227 -0.12 -3.87 25.52
CA ASN A 227 0.19 -3.99 26.96
C ASN A 227 -0.49 -5.23 27.49
N GLY A 228 0.24 -6.29 27.75
CA GLY A 228 -0.16 -7.59 28.25
C GLY A 228 -1.61 -7.76 28.71
N TYR A 229 -2.24 -8.81 28.27
CA TYR A 229 -3.62 -9.13 28.62
C TYR A 229 -3.67 -10.08 29.79
N PRO A 230 -4.56 -9.87 30.77
CA PRO A 230 -4.79 -10.85 31.81
C PRO A 230 -5.47 -12.11 31.26
N PHE A 231 -6.11 -12.03 30.08
CA PHE A 231 -6.80 -13.15 29.46
C PHE A 231 -6.42 -13.29 27.99
N ARG A 232 -6.03 -14.50 27.63
CA ARG A 232 -5.86 -14.94 26.27
C ARG A 232 -7.07 -15.80 25.93
N ASN A 233 -7.85 -15.40 24.91
CA ASN A 233 -8.90 -16.29 24.45
C ASN A 233 -8.34 -17.35 23.50
N ASP A 234 -9.05 -18.46 23.33
CA ASP A 234 -8.63 -19.61 22.52
C ASP A 234 -8.45 -19.27 21.03
N LYS A 235 -8.95 -18.12 20.59
CA LYS A 235 -8.85 -17.64 19.21
C LYS A 235 -7.64 -16.73 18.98
N GLY A 236 -6.79 -16.53 19.98
CA GLY A 236 -5.56 -15.76 19.84
C GLY A 236 -5.73 -14.23 19.79
N ALA A 237 -6.96 -13.72 19.71
CA ALA A 237 -7.22 -12.28 19.72
C ALA A 237 -7.14 -11.75 21.14
N GLY A 238 -6.32 -10.73 21.37
CA GLY A 238 -6.35 -9.96 22.62
C GLY A 238 -7.63 -9.15 22.71
N LEU A 239 -8.13 -8.94 23.94
CA LEU A 239 -9.22 -8.00 24.16
C LEU A 239 -8.66 -6.56 24.06
N LEU A 240 -9.18 -5.79 23.13
CA LEU A 240 -8.91 -4.35 23.05
C LEU A 240 -9.77 -3.64 24.11
N GLY A 241 -9.22 -2.62 24.76
CA GLY A 241 -9.93 -1.85 25.75
C GLY A 241 -9.12 -1.54 26.99
N ILE A 242 -9.80 -1.46 28.13
CA ILE A 242 -9.21 -1.17 29.43
C ILE A 242 -9.35 -2.42 30.30
N ASN A 243 -8.27 -2.83 30.96
CA ASN A 243 -8.31 -3.98 31.88
C ASN A 243 -9.04 -3.61 33.19
N ALA A 244 -9.24 -4.63 34.07
CA ALA A 244 -9.93 -4.43 35.34
C ALA A 244 -9.25 -3.39 36.29
N GLN A 245 -7.97 -3.09 36.08
CA GLN A 245 -7.20 -2.10 36.81
C GLN A 245 -7.21 -0.71 36.16
N GLY A 246 -7.96 -0.53 35.07
CA GLY A 246 -8.04 0.73 34.33
C GLY A 246 -6.87 1.00 33.39
N ALA A 247 -5.97 0.03 33.19
CA ALA A 247 -4.85 0.20 32.25
C ALA A 247 -5.28 -0.12 30.80
N PRO A 248 -4.92 0.72 29.82
CA PRO A 248 -5.27 0.49 28.44
C PRO A 248 -4.48 -0.68 27.86
N SER A 249 -5.13 -1.50 27.02
CA SER A 249 -4.49 -2.62 26.32
C SER A 249 -3.62 -2.20 25.16
N ILE A 250 -3.86 -1.02 24.59
CA ILE A 250 -3.04 -0.38 23.56
C ILE A 250 -2.58 0.98 24.04
N THR A 251 -1.30 1.28 23.82
CA THR A 251 -0.71 2.60 23.99
C THR A 251 0.18 2.95 22.81
N TRP A 252 0.43 4.24 22.65
CA TRP A 252 1.25 4.78 21.58
C TRP A 252 2.41 5.60 22.15
N SER A 253 3.54 5.61 21.46
CA SER A 253 4.67 6.48 21.81
C SER A 253 4.38 7.93 21.41
N THR A 254 3.72 8.13 20.25
CA THR A 254 3.37 9.48 19.75
C THR A 254 1.98 9.46 19.11
N GLY A 255 1.30 10.60 19.11
CA GLY A 255 0.05 10.77 18.37
C GLY A 255 -0.92 11.74 19.01
N PRO A 256 -2.16 11.80 18.49
CA PRO A 256 -3.17 12.70 19.01
C PRO A 256 -3.54 12.37 20.46
N GLU A 257 -4.04 13.36 21.15
CA GLU A 257 -4.58 13.16 22.49
C GLU A 257 -5.83 12.25 22.43
N SER A 258 -5.94 11.32 23.38
CA SER A 258 -7.15 10.51 23.53
C SER A 258 -8.40 11.40 23.62
N GLY A 259 -9.45 11.03 22.91
CA GLY A 259 -10.66 11.84 22.77
C GLY A 259 -10.64 12.85 21.62
N THR A 260 -9.53 12.99 20.90
CA THR A 260 -9.43 13.89 19.74
C THR A 260 -10.00 13.21 18.48
N ARG A 261 -10.85 13.94 17.74
CA ARG A 261 -11.20 13.57 16.36
C ARG A 261 -10.16 14.16 15.40
N THR A 262 -9.64 13.34 14.53
CA THR A 262 -8.65 13.75 13.53
C THR A 262 -9.29 14.18 12.21
N SER A 263 -10.56 13.80 12.00
CA SER A 263 -11.44 14.31 10.94
C SER A 263 -12.85 14.50 11.47
N PRO A 264 -13.70 15.35 10.85
CA PRO A 264 -15.07 15.62 11.31
C PRO A 264 -15.94 14.36 11.42
N GLU A 265 -15.73 13.38 10.54
CA GLU A 265 -16.48 12.13 10.45
C GLU A 265 -15.70 10.91 10.93
N GLY A 266 -14.42 11.09 11.25
CA GLY A 266 -13.54 10.01 11.68
C GLY A 266 -13.81 9.51 13.10
N PRO A 267 -13.35 8.30 13.43
CA PRO A 267 -13.41 7.79 14.78
C PRO A 267 -12.59 8.65 15.74
N VAL A 268 -12.93 8.55 17.02
CA VAL A 268 -12.20 9.23 18.08
C VAL A 268 -11.04 8.34 18.52
N SER A 269 -9.83 8.88 18.61
CA SER A 269 -8.72 8.15 19.24
C SER A 269 -9.09 7.83 20.69
N THR A 270 -9.02 6.55 21.06
CA THR A 270 -9.33 6.08 22.43
C THR A 270 -8.09 5.72 23.22
N GLU A 271 -6.97 5.53 22.55
CA GLU A 271 -5.74 5.05 23.18
C GLU A 271 -4.82 6.22 23.53
N PRO A 272 -4.15 6.14 24.70
CA PRO A 272 -3.25 7.22 25.14
C PRO A 272 -1.91 7.18 24.40
N ALA A 273 -1.37 8.38 24.11
CA ALA A 273 -0.03 8.60 23.60
C ALA A 273 0.89 9.23 24.64
N ALA A 274 2.13 8.74 24.74
CA ALA A 274 3.13 9.29 25.66
C ALA A 274 3.58 10.70 25.25
N SER A 275 3.69 10.96 23.95
CA SER A 275 4.02 12.30 23.42
C SER A 275 2.89 12.78 22.51
N LYS A 276 2.18 13.83 22.94
CA LYS A 276 1.03 14.39 22.22
C LYS A 276 1.47 15.18 20.98
N ARG A 277 0.82 14.89 19.84
CA ARG A 277 1.03 15.55 18.55
C ARG A 277 -0.29 15.55 17.76
N ALA A 278 -0.36 16.36 16.71
CA ALA A 278 -1.54 16.38 15.83
C ALA A 278 -1.77 15.03 15.12
N ALA A 279 -0.68 14.33 14.79
CA ALA A 279 -0.69 12.97 14.23
C ALA A 279 0.54 12.22 14.72
N ALA A 280 0.48 10.89 14.73
CA ALA A 280 1.62 10.07 15.07
C ALA A 280 2.73 10.17 14.01
N ILE A 281 3.97 10.10 14.47
CA ILE A 281 5.16 10.10 13.63
C ILE A 281 5.82 8.71 13.63
N GLY A 282 6.71 8.45 12.67
CA GLY A 282 7.52 7.24 12.68
C GLY A 282 8.47 7.23 13.87
N VAL A 283 8.57 6.10 14.54
CA VAL A 283 9.53 5.86 15.63
C VAL A 283 10.75 5.11 15.12
N ALA A 284 11.88 5.27 15.81
CA ALA A 284 13.14 4.63 15.46
C ALA A 284 13.18 3.18 16.00
N GLU A 285 12.40 2.32 15.39
CA GLU A 285 12.35 0.88 15.68
C GLU A 285 12.60 0.09 14.40
N ASP A 286 13.12 -1.13 14.58
CA ASP A 286 13.35 -2.04 13.47
C ASP A 286 12.03 -2.51 12.87
N ALA A 287 11.97 -2.60 11.55
CA ALA A 287 10.84 -3.13 10.84
C ALA A 287 11.05 -4.64 10.56
N ILE A 288 9.98 -5.40 10.65
CA ILE A 288 10.01 -6.85 10.38
C ILE A 288 9.96 -7.07 8.87
N ALA A 289 10.79 -7.99 8.38
CA ALA A 289 10.70 -8.55 7.04
C ALA A 289 10.60 -10.07 7.13
N VAL A 290 9.61 -10.64 6.46
CA VAL A 290 9.41 -12.09 6.35
C VAL A 290 9.21 -12.48 4.89
N GLY A 291 9.51 -13.71 4.53
CA GLY A 291 9.36 -14.14 3.15
C GLY A 291 9.28 -15.64 2.99
N THR A 292 8.82 -16.05 1.82
CA THR A 292 8.76 -17.46 1.38
C THR A 292 9.07 -17.56 -0.10
N GLY A 293 9.44 -18.75 -0.55
CA GLY A 293 9.80 -19.02 -1.92
C GLY A 293 11.29 -18.79 -2.22
N PRO A 294 11.71 -18.98 -3.50
CA PRO A 294 13.11 -18.82 -3.92
C PRO A 294 13.65 -17.42 -3.57
N GLY A 295 14.88 -17.34 -3.05
CA GLY A 295 15.51 -16.08 -2.65
C GLY A 295 15.15 -15.59 -1.24
N SER A 296 14.09 -16.13 -0.60
CA SER A 296 13.68 -15.73 0.76
C SER A 296 14.70 -16.12 1.84
N GLU A 297 15.56 -17.09 1.57
CA GLU A 297 16.68 -17.46 2.43
C GLU A 297 17.69 -16.31 2.65
N GLY A 298 17.64 -15.28 1.80
CA GLY A 298 18.39 -14.03 1.98
C GLY A 298 17.91 -13.20 3.16
N LEU A 299 16.67 -13.39 3.63
CA LEU A 299 16.11 -12.67 4.79
C LEU A 299 16.54 -13.37 6.09
N LYS A 300 17.72 -13.06 6.61
CA LYS A 300 18.23 -13.64 7.84
C LYS A 300 18.82 -12.59 8.77
N GLY A 301 18.39 -12.59 10.02
CA GLY A 301 18.92 -11.70 11.05
C GLY A 301 18.62 -10.22 10.78
N PHE A 302 19.46 -9.35 11.33
CA PHE A 302 19.37 -7.91 11.11
C PHE A 302 20.01 -7.53 9.77
N GLN A 303 19.31 -6.75 8.97
CA GLN A 303 19.78 -6.33 7.65
C GLN A 303 19.53 -4.84 7.41
N ASP A 304 20.35 -4.23 6.56
CA ASP A 304 20.06 -2.91 6.03
C ASP A 304 18.87 -2.98 5.06
N ASN A 305 18.05 -1.96 5.04
CA ASN A 305 16.86 -1.93 4.18
C ASN A 305 17.19 -2.00 2.67
N THR A 306 18.41 -1.68 2.27
CA THR A 306 18.86 -1.84 0.88
C THR A 306 19.02 -3.29 0.44
N GLU A 307 19.12 -4.24 1.39
CA GLU A 307 19.22 -5.68 1.08
C GLU A 307 17.91 -6.23 0.48
N ILE A 308 16.75 -5.69 0.88
CA ILE A 308 15.46 -6.07 0.28
C ILE A 308 15.49 -5.85 -1.24
N PHE A 309 16.02 -4.71 -1.69
CA PHE A 309 16.19 -4.46 -3.12
C PHE A 309 17.10 -5.51 -3.78
N ARG A 310 18.22 -5.87 -3.14
CA ARG A 310 19.17 -6.84 -3.70
C ARG A 310 18.56 -8.22 -3.83
N ILE A 311 17.78 -8.65 -2.82
CA ILE A 311 17.07 -9.93 -2.84
C ILE A 311 16.09 -9.95 -4.03
N VAL A 312 15.21 -8.94 -4.14
CA VAL A 312 14.24 -8.86 -5.23
C VAL A 312 14.94 -8.75 -6.59
N HIS A 313 15.95 -7.89 -6.71
CA HIS A 313 16.68 -7.69 -7.96
C HIS A 313 17.36 -8.97 -8.48
N LYS A 314 17.82 -9.84 -7.59
CA LYS A 314 18.43 -11.12 -7.96
C LYS A 314 17.42 -12.08 -8.58
N GLU A 315 16.17 -12.07 -8.10
CA GLU A 315 15.11 -12.97 -8.54
C GLU A 315 14.32 -12.43 -9.74
N LEU A 316 14.46 -11.14 -10.07
CA LEU A 316 13.96 -10.56 -11.31
C LEU A 316 14.78 -11.00 -12.52
#